data_90b8d53a5e05b7df02a65335aa48f36a
#
_entry.id   90b8d53a5e05b7df02a65335aa48f36a
#
_cell.length_a   1.000
_cell.length_b   1.000
_cell.length_c   1.000
_cell.angle_alpha   90.00
_cell.angle_beta   90.00
_cell.angle_gamma   90.00
#
_symmetry.space_group_name_H-M   'P 1'
#
loop_
_entity.id
_entity.type
_entity.pdbx_description
1 polymer ?
#
loop_
_entity_poly.entity_id
_entity_poly.type
_entity_poly.pdbx_seq_one_letter_code
_entity_poly.pdbx_strand_id
1 'polypeptide(L)'
;MKKLCIVINGCGGVGKDTLCDVAAKHYRVKNISSVTPIKEIASMCGWDGRKDARSRKFLSDLKQLIAEYNDYPTLWALDEYHAFLASDYDILFVHIREGHEIDKFVHGTDNHAKTLLIRGGNRLAKKPAYGNHSDDDVEAYTYDYYYVNDLPLSQTDEAFSALLKKMFDEL
;
A
#
# COMPACT_ATOMS: atom_id res chain seq x y z
N MET A 1 13.93 14.84 -12.48
CA MET A 1 14.13 13.40 -12.15
C MET A 1 12.77 12.74 -12.24
N LYS A 2 12.64 11.56 -12.86
CA LYS A 2 11.36 10.82 -12.90
C LYS A 2 11.00 10.37 -11.48
N LYS A 3 9.73 10.48 -11.09
CA LYS A 3 9.19 10.07 -9.79
C LYS A 3 8.10 9.03 -10.00
N LEU A 4 8.17 7.94 -9.27
CA LEU A 4 7.23 6.82 -9.39
C LEU A 4 6.36 6.71 -8.13
N CYS A 5 5.06 6.93 -8.27
CA CYS A 5 4.07 6.68 -7.22
C CYS A 5 3.38 5.33 -7.49
N ILE A 6 3.37 4.44 -6.49
CA ILE A 6 2.81 3.10 -6.59
C ILE A 6 1.81 2.87 -5.45
N VAL A 7 0.56 2.67 -5.80
CA VAL A 7 -0.41 2.08 -4.87
C VAL A 7 -0.14 0.58 -4.81
N ILE A 8 0.37 0.11 -3.67
CA ILE A 8 0.72 -1.30 -3.45
C ILE A 8 -0.34 -1.99 -2.60
N ASN A 9 -0.90 -3.07 -3.09
CA ASN A 9 -1.92 -3.86 -2.41
C ASN A 9 -1.56 -5.36 -2.39
N GLY A 10 -2.33 -6.15 -1.69
CA GLY A 10 -2.15 -7.59 -1.51
C GLY A 10 -2.56 -8.03 -0.11
N CYS A 11 -2.93 -9.29 0.04
CA CYS A 11 -3.37 -9.87 1.30
C CYS A 11 -2.34 -9.72 2.42
N GLY A 12 -2.78 -9.91 3.66
CA GLY A 12 -1.88 -9.86 4.81
C GLY A 12 -0.77 -10.90 4.71
N GLY A 13 0.48 -10.48 4.93
CA GLY A 13 1.64 -11.40 4.99
C GLY A 13 2.22 -11.82 3.64
N VAL A 14 1.80 -11.24 2.50
CA VAL A 14 2.40 -11.52 1.18
C VAL A 14 3.77 -10.88 0.95
N GLY A 15 4.28 -10.12 1.95
CA GLY A 15 5.64 -9.55 1.91
C GLY A 15 5.73 -8.16 1.28
N LYS A 16 4.65 -7.36 1.26
CA LYS A 16 4.67 -5.99 0.73
C LYS A 16 5.77 -5.13 1.38
N ASP A 17 5.85 -5.14 2.71
CA ASP A 17 6.85 -4.34 3.44
C ASP A 17 8.27 -4.76 3.07
N THR A 18 8.52 -6.08 2.96
CA THR A 18 9.82 -6.62 2.51
C THR A 18 10.18 -6.15 1.09
N LEU A 19 9.20 -6.06 0.19
CA LEU A 19 9.44 -5.56 -1.18
C LEU A 19 9.73 -4.06 -1.18
N CYS A 20 9.08 -3.27 -0.32
CA CYS A 20 9.42 -1.86 -0.13
C CYS A 20 10.86 -1.70 0.41
N ASP A 21 11.28 -2.56 1.36
CA ASP A 21 12.66 -2.58 1.87
C ASP A 21 13.67 -3.00 0.78
N VAL A 22 13.30 -3.94 -0.09
CA VAL A 22 14.11 -4.30 -1.27
C VAL A 22 14.28 -3.10 -2.20
N ALA A 23 13.20 -2.39 -2.52
CA ALA A 23 13.28 -1.17 -3.34
C ALA A 23 14.17 -0.09 -2.70
N ALA A 24 14.13 0.04 -1.36
CA ALA A 24 14.90 1.03 -0.62
C ALA A 24 16.43 0.80 -0.68
N LYS A 25 16.90 -0.38 -1.11
CA LYS A 25 18.32 -0.64 -1.35
C LYS A 25 18.85 0.07 -2.61
N HIS A 26 17.98 0.39 -3.56
CA HIS A 26 18.33 0.91 -4.89
C HIS A 26 17.80 2.31 -5.14
N TYR A 27 16.74 2.72 -4.42
CA TYR A 27 16.01 3.97 -4.60
C TYR A 27 15.79 4.66 -3.26
N ARG A 28 15.61 5.97 -3.27
CA ARG A 28 15.13 6.72 -2.10
C ARG A 28 13.62 6.54 -2.03
N VAL A 29 13.17 5.72 -1.10
CA VAL A 29 11.77 5.28 -0.98
C VAL A 29 11.07 5.99 0.17
N LYS A 30 9.89 6.53 -0.10
CA LYS A 30 8.91 6.91 0.91
C LYS A 30 7.80 5.87 0.94
N ASN A 31 7.42 5.41 2.13
CA ASN A 31 6.41 4.38 2.32
C ASN A 31 5.33 4.88 3.27
N ILE A 32 4.09 4.95 2.81
CA ILE A 32 2.93 5.45 3.58
C ILE A 32 1.75 4.49 3.50
N SER A 33 0.81 4.65 4.41
CA SER A 33 -0.45 3.89 4.40
C SER A 33 -1.62 4.81 4.67
N SER A 34 -2.74 4.63 3.96
CA SER A 34 -3.98 5.39 4.19
C SER A 34 -4.55 5.22 5.61
N VAL A 35 -4.10 4.20 6.35
CA VAL A 35 -4.47 3.99 7.75
C VAL A 35 -3.56 4.74 8.75
N THR A 36 -2.47 5.35 8.29
CA THR A 36 -1.54 6.07 9.19
C THR A 36 -2.24 7.17 9.99
N PRO A 37 -2.96 8.13 9.39
CA PRO A 37 -3.63 9.18 10.14
C PRO A 37 -4.74 8.64 11.06
N ILE A 38 -5.36 7.51 10.70
CA ILE A 38 -6.35 6.84 11.56
C ILE A 38 -5.71 6.26 12.81
N LYS A 39 -4.51 5.68 12.69
CA LYS A 39 -3.75 5.18 13.86
C LYS A 39 -3.32 6.29 14.80
N GLU A 40 -2.97 7.44 14.27
CA GLU A 40 -2.64 8.63 15.06
C GLU A 40 -3.85 9.08 15.88
N ILE A 41 -5.02 9.23 15.25
CA ILE A 41 -6.28 9.58 15.93
C ILE A 41 -6.65 8.49 16.96
N ALA A 42 -6.54 7.22 16.61
CA ALA A 42 -6.82 6.13 17.52
C ALA A 42 -5.90 6.15 18.76
N SER A 43 -4.63 6.50 18.58
CA SER A 43 -3.67 6.63 19.68
C SER A 43 -4.05 7.79 20.60
N MET A 44 -4.54 8.89 20.07
CA MET A 44 -5.10 9.99 20.88
C MET A 44 -6.33 9.56 21.70
N CYS A 45 -7.08 8.55 21.21
CA CYS A 45 -8.21 7.93 21.91
C CYS A 45 -7.79 6.79 22.87
N GLY A 46 -6.47 6.58 23.07
CA GLY A 46 -5.94 5.57 24.00
C GLY A 46 -5.66 4.19 23.38
N TRP A 47 -5.64 4.06 22.04
CA TRP A 47 -5.19 2.81 21.41
C TRP A 47 -3.67 2.67 21.59
N ASP A 48 -3.25 1.50 22.08
CA ASP A 48 -1.87 1.20 22.49
C ASP A 48 -1.05 0.43 21.45
N GLY A 49 -1.55 0.34 20.20
CA GLY A 49 -0.86 -0.35 19.11
C GLY A 49 -1.16 -1.85 19.02
N ARG A 50 -1.97 -2.42 19.91
CA ARG A 50 -2.35 -3.84 19.84
C ARG A 50 -3.05 -4.19 18.54
N LYS A 51 -2.84 -5.44 18.09
CA LYS A 51 -3.40 -5.98 16.85
C LYS A 51 -4.46 -7.06 17.11
N ASP A 52 -5.13 -7.01 18.27
CA ASP A 52 -6.23 -7.91 18.59
C ASP A 52 -7.52 -7.59 17.78
N ALA A 53 -8.53 -8.46 17.89
CA ALA A 53 -9.76 -8.30 17.14
C ALA A 53 -10.51 -7.00 17.48
N ARG A 54 -10.49 -6.59 18.76
CA ARG A 54 -11.14 -5.36 19.23
C ARG A 54 -10.46 -4.12 18.63
N SER A 55 -9.14 -4.09 18.65
CA SER A 55 -8.35 -3.00 18.06
C SER A 55 -8.52 -2.90 16.56
N ARG A 56 -8.55 -4.04 15.86
CA ARG A 56 -8.79 -4.07 14.41
C ARG A 56 -10.17 -3.54 14.06
N LYS A 57 -11.20 -3.95 14.81
CA LYS A 57 -12.56 -3.43 14.61
C LYS A 57 -12.60 -1.93 14.86
N PHE A 58 -12.02 -1.45 15.96
CA PHE A 58 -11.97 -0.02 16.28
C PHE A 58 -11.31 0.81 15.17
N LEU A 59 -10.16 0.37 14.67
CA LEU A 59 -9.46 1.08 13.58
C LEU A 59 -10.27 1.06 12.27
N SER A 60 -10.94 -0.05 11.97
CA SER A 60 -11.79 -0.18 10.78
C SER A 60 -13.00 0.75 10.85
N ASP A 61 -13.73 0.74 11.98
CA ASP A 61 -14.90 1.56 12.19
C ASP A 61 -14.54 3.06 12.18
N LEU A 62 -13.42 3.42 12.83
CA LEU A 62 -12.90 4.79 12.87
C LEU A 62 -12.53 5.28 11.46
N LYS A 63 -11.83 4.45 10.68
CA LYS A 63 -11.47 4.77 9.30
C LYS A 63 -12.71 5.00 8.46
N GLN A 64 -13.70 4.09 8.54
CA GLN A 64 -14.94 4.23 7.78
C GLN A 64 -15.67 5.52 8.15
N LEU A 65 -15.86 5.80 9.44
CA LEU A 65 -16.55 7.01 9.90
C LEU A 65 -15.88 8.29 9.39
N ILE A 66 -14.54 8.35 9.45
CA ILE A 66 -13.77 9.52 9.00
C ILE A 66 -13.82 9.64 7.47
N ALA A 67 -13.73 8.52 6.75
CA ALA A 67 -13.81 8.53 5.29
C ALA A 67 -15.21 8.98 4.80
N GLU A 68 -16.27 8.52 5.46
CA GLU A 68 -17.65 8.97 5.16
C GLU A 68 -17.87 10.44 5.47
N TYR A 69 -17.23 10.97 6.51
CA TYR A 69 -17.38 12.37 6.90
C TYR A 69 -16.71 13.34 5.91
N ASN A 70 -15.49 13.09 5.50
CA ASN A 70 -14.73 14.05 4.67
C ASN A 70 -13.61 13.44 3.82
N ASP A 71 -13.57 12.13 3.62
CA ASP A 71 -12.51 11.44 2.88
C ASP A 71 -11.06 11.72 3.40
N TYR A 72 -10.91 12.11 4.66
CA TYR A 72 -9.61 12.50 5.21
C TYR A 72 -8.46 11.51 4.96
N PRO A 73 -8.65 10.17 5.04
CA PRO A 73 -7.56 9.24 4.72
C PRO A 73 -7.01 9.39 3.30
N THR A 74 -7.89 9.64 2.33
CA THR A 74 -7.49 9.88 0.93
C THR A 74 -6.86 11.24 0.76
N LEU A 75 -7.43 12.30 1.36
CA LEU A 75 -6.88 13.66 1.30
C LEU A 75 -5.47 13.70 1.92
N TRP A 76 -5.29 13.06 3.07
CA TRP A 76 -3.97 12.95 3.71
C TRP A 76 -2.94 12.25 2.80
N ALA A 77 -3.33 11.15 2.15
CA ALA A 77 -2.46 10.45 1.22
C ALA A 77 -2.09 11.30 -0.01
N LEU A 78 -3.02 12.13 -0.51
CA LEU A 78 -2.77 13.09 -1.58
C LEU A 78 -1.82 14.21 -1.15
N ASP A 79 -1.95 14.74 0.06
CA ASP A 79 -1.00 15.71 0.62
C ASP A 79 0.41 15.11 0.71
N GLU A 80 0.53 13.85 1.12
CA GLU A 80 1.78 13.10 1.14
C GLU A 80 2.36 12.88 -0.27
N TYR A 81 1.51 12.65 -1.27
CA TYR A 81 1.91 12.59 -2.68
C TYR A 81 2.46 13.93 -3.17
N HIS A 82 1.78 15.05 -2.88
CA HIS A 82 2.29 16.37 -3.27
C HIS A 82 3.62 16.70 -2.59
N ALA A 83 3.76 16.36 -1.31
CA ALA A 83 5.03 16.49 -0.60
C ALA A 83 6.13 15.61 -1.22
N PHE A 84 5.79 14.38 -1.66
CA PHE A 84 6.70 13.50 -2.37
C PHE A 84 7.19 14.12 -3.68
N LEU A 85 6.32 14.76 -4.46
CA LEU A 85 6.71 15.41 -5.72
C LEU A 85 7.78 16.50 -5.50
N ALA A 86 7.74 17.20 -4.37
CA ALA A 86 8.70 18.25 -3.99
C ALA A 86 9.94 17.72 -3.25
N SER A 87 10.00 16.43 -2.93
CA SER A 87 11.06 15.80 -2.12
C SER A 87 12.22 15.25 -2.97
N ASP A 88 13.20 14.67 -2.28
CA ASP A 88 14.30 13.93 -2.93
C ASP A 88 13.99 12.44 -3.16
N TYR A 89 12.84 11.94 -2.74
CA TYR A 89 12.46 10.55 -2.94
C TYR A 89 12.23 10.23 -4.41
N ASP A 90 12.61 9.02 -4.81
CA ASP A 90 12.46 8.50 -6.17
C ASP A 90 11.15 7.71 -6.31
N ILE A 91 10.77 6.98 -5.26
CA ILE A 91 9.55 6.15 -5.21
C ILE A 91 8.71 6.51 -3.99
N LEU A 92 7.39 6.62 -4.19
CA LEU A 92 6.38 6.64 -3.13
C LEU A 92 5.55 5.36 -3.22
N PHE A 93 5.59 4.52 -2.19
CA PHE A 93 4.60 3.44 -2.00
C PHE A 93 3.47 3.93 -1.11
N VAL A 94 2.24 3.69 -1.56
CA VAL A 94 1.01 4.02 -0.84
C VAL A 94 0.21 2.74 -0.62
N HIS A 95 0.07 2.31 0.63
CA HIS A 95 -0.72 1.13 0.98
C HIS A 95 -2.19 1.51 1.11
N ILE A 96 -3.01 1.07 0.15
CA ILE A 96 -4.47 1.22 0.15
C ILE A 96 -5.08 -0.15 -0.16
N ARG A 97 -6.11 -0.56 0.58
CA ARG A 97 -6.73 -1.88 0.41
C ARG A 97 -8.01 -1.83 -0.42
N GLU A 98 -8.87 -0.89 -0.14
CA GLU A 98 -10.20 -0.80 -0.72
C GLU A 98 -10.15 -0.22 -2.14
N GLY A 99 -10.74 -0.93 -3.12
CA GLY A 99 -10.68 -0.55 -4.53
C GLY A 99 -11.21 0.86 -4.80
N HIS A 100 -12.30 1.26 -4.15
CA HIS A 100 -12.86 2.61 -4.31
C HIS A 100 -11.94 3.72 -3.75
N GLU A 101 -11.15 3.44 -2.72
CA GLU A 101 -10.13 4.37 -2.22
C GLU A 101 -8.92 4.45 -3.16
N ILE A 102 -8.55 3.31 -3.77
CA ILE A 102 -7.52 3.27 -4.82
C ILE A 102 -7.93 4.19 -5.97
N ASP A 103 -9.16 4.05 -6.48
CA ASP A 103 -9.67 4.88 -7.56
C ASP A 103 -9.65 6.37 -7.22
N LYS A 104 -10.09 6.75 -6.01
CA LYS A 104 -10.05 8.14 -5.54
C LYS A 104 -8.62 8.68 -5.50
N PHE A 105 -7.67 7.90 -4.96
CA PHE A 105 -6.28 8.31 -4.88
C PHE A 105 -5.65 8.43 -6.28
N VAL A 106 -5.81 7.43 -7.13
CA VAL A 106 -5.28 7.44 -8.53
C VAL A 106 -5.82 8.64 -9.29
N HIS A 107 -7.15 8.89 -9.21
CA HIS A 107 -7.77 10.06 -9.84
C HIS A 107 -7.22 11.37 -9.28
N GLY A 108 -7.04 11.47 -7.96
CA GLY A 108 -6.47 12.65 -7.30
C GLY A 108 -5.00 12.93 -7.64
N THR A 109 -4.29 11.95 -8.20
CA THR A 109 -2.93 12.12 -8.75
C THR A 109 -2.93 12.38 -10.26
N ASP A 110 -4.04 12.75 -10.87
CA ASP A 110 -4.21 12.89 -12.33
C ASP A 110 -3.81 11.61 -13.10
N ASN A 111 -4.05 10.45 -12.52
CA ASN A 111 -3.68 9.12 -13.02
C ASN A 111 -2.15 8.89 -13.18
N HIS A 112 -1.33 9.64 -12.47
CA HIS A 112 0.11 9.41 -12.44
C HIS A 112 0.50 8.25 -11.51
N ALA A 113 -0.28 7.96 -10.46
CA ALA A 113 -0.04 6.80 -9.62
C ALA A 113 -0.34 5.51 -10.39
N LYS A 114 0.57 4.53 -10.26
CA LYS A 114 0.41 3.18 -10.80
C LYS A 114 -0.07 2.24 -9.70
N THR A 115 -0.84 1.23 -10.06
CA THR A 115 -1.38 0.24 -9.12
C THR A 115 -0.66 -1.09 -9.26
N LEU A 116 -0.27 -1.70 -8.14
CA LEU A 116 0.48 -2.95 -8.09
C LEU A 116 -0.14 -3.92 -7.08
N LEU A 117 -0.55 -5.10 -7.56
CA LEU A 117 -0.97 -6.20 -6.70
C LEU A 117 0.19 -7.16 -6.44
N ILE A 118 0.46 -7.40 -5.15
CA ILE A 118 1.39 -8.43 -4.70
C ILE A 118 0.58 -9.68 -4.32
N ARG A 119 0.88 -10.78 -4.99
CA ARG A 119 0.34 -12.10 -4.66
C ARG A 119 1.37 -12.94 -3.92
N GLY A 120 0.94 -13.67 -2.91
CA GLY A 120 1.76 -14.70 -2.28
C GLY A 120 1.85 -15.93 -3.19
N GLY A 121 3.06 -16.46 -3.41
CA GLY A 121 3.24 -17.74 -4.05
C GLY A 121 2.92 -18.92 -3.10
N ASN A 122 3.08 -20.16 -3.59
CA ASN A 122 2.78 -21.40 -2.86
C ASN A 122 3.43 -21.48 -1.46
N ARG A 123 4.54 -20.78 -1.24
CA ARG A 123 5.25 -20.70 0.05
C ARG A 123 4.47 -19.93 1.11
N LEU A 124 3.64 -18.96 0.69
CA LEU A 124 2.87 -18.06 1.56
C LEU A 124 1.39 -18.47 1.65
N ALA A 125 0.93 -19.37 0.78
CA ALA A 125 -0.44 -19.86 0.69
C ALA A 125 -0.93 -20.65 1.92
N LYS A 126 -0.05 -20.96 2.89
CA LYS A 126 -0.39 -21.76 4.10
C LYS A 126 -0.78 -20.92 5.32
N LYS A 127 -0.95 -19.60 5.21
CA LYS A 127 -1.51 -18.82 6.32
C LYS A 127 -3.03 -18.85 6.24
N PRO A 128 -3.73 -19.14 7.36
CA PRO A 128 -5.19 -19.12 7.36
C PRO A 128 -5.66 -17.75 6.88
N ALA A 129 -6.62 -17.74 5.96
CA ALA A 129 -7.34 -16.54 5.58
C ALA A 129 -7.90 -15.94 6.88
N TYR A 130 -7.40 -14.77 7.25
CA TYR A 130 -8.08 -13.99 8.26
C TYR A 130 -9.36 -13.51 7.60
N GLY A 131 -10.51 -14.06 7.97
CA GLY A 131 -11.84 -13.79 7.43
C GLY A 131 -12.28 -12.33 7.59
N ASN A 132 -11.54 -11.43 6.98
CA ASN A 132 -11.87 -10.02 6.82
C ASN A 132 -12.29 -9.82 5.36
N HIS A 133 -13.48 -9.32 5.13
CA HIS A 133 -14.01 -8.92 3.81
C HIS A 133 -13.02 -8.10 2.98
N SER A 134 -12.12 -7.36 3.60
CA SER A 134 -11.09 -6.56 2.92
C SER A 134 -9.98 -7.38 2.24
N ASP A 135 -9.81 -8.65 2.54
CA ASP A 135 -8.84 -9.50 1.83
C ASP A 135 -9.48 -10.18 0.60
N ASP A 136 -10.80 -10.39 0.60
CA ASP A 136 -11.53 -10.97 -0.54
C ASP A 136 -11.70 -9.95 -1.67
N ASP A 137 -11.81 -8.66 -1.36
CA ASP A 137 -11.98 -7.57 -2.33
C ASP A 137 -10.68 -7.18 -3.04
N VAL A 138 -9.51 -7.57 -2.50
CA VAL A 138 -8.20 -7.22 -3.09
C VAL A 138 -8.03 -7.76 -4.50
N GLU A 139 -8.51 -8.98 -4.78
CA GLU A 139 -8.43 -9.61 -6.12
C GLU A 139 -9.53 -9.12 -7.07
N ALA A 140 -10.58 -8.46 -6.58
CA ALA A 140 -11.66 -7.93 -7.40
C ALA A 140 -11.29 -6.65 -8.16
N TYR A 141 -10.26 -5.94 -7.70
CA TYR A 141 -9.76 -4.73 -8.35
C TYR A 141 -8.80 -5.06 -9.50
N THR A 142 -8.85 -4.29 -10.60
CA THR A 142 -7.93 -4.45 -11.73
C THR A 142 -6.73 -3.53 -11.56
N TYR A 143 -5.54 -4.11 -11.44
CA TYR A 143 -4.28 -3.38 -11.25
C TYR A 143 -3.52 -3.20 -12.56
N ASP A 144 -2.69 -2.16 -12.65
CA ASP A 144 -1.78 -1.94 -13.78
C ASP A 144 -0.68 -3.00 -13.82
N TYR A 145 -0.22 -3.45 -12.64
CA TYR A 145 0.85 -4.44 -12.49
C TYR A 145 0.51 -5.50 -11.46
N TYR A 146 1.09 -6.69 -11.68
CA TYR A 146 0.96 -7.85 -10.80
C TYR A 146 2.34 -8.43 -10.53
N TYR A 147 2.63 -8.79 -9.28
CA TYR A 147 3.87 -9.45 -8.89
C TYR A 147 3.58 -10.63 -7.97
N VAL A 148 4.12 -11.80 -8.31
CA VAL A 148 4.04 -13.00 -7.48
C VAL A 148 5.30 -13.10 -6.64
N ASN A 149 5.17 -12.96 -5.33
CA ASN A 149 6.28 -13.02 -4.38
C ASN A 149 6.49 -14.45 -3.88
N ASP A 150 7.09 -15.30 -4.71
CA ASP A 150 7.38 -16.72 -4.42
C ASP A 150 8.86 -17.08 -4.48
N LEU A 151 9.70 -16.16 -4.92
CA LEU A 151 11.13 -16.36 -5.01
C LEU A 151 11.81 -16.32 -3.64
N PRO A 152 12.95 -17.03 -3.45
CA PRO A 152 13.83 -16.82 -2.31
C PRO A 152 14.26 -15.36 -2.21
N LEU A 153 14.47 -14.86 -0.99
CA LEU A 153 14.85 -13.45 -0.76
C LEU A 153 16.11 -13.03 -1.57
N SER A 154 17.03 -13.94 -1.80
CA SER A 154 18.22 -13.71 -2.63
C SER A 154 17.93 -13.41 -4.10
N GLN A 155 16.81 -13.88 -4.62
CA GLN A 155 16.37 -13.64 -6.01
C GLN A 155 15.28 -12.57 -6.12
N THR A 156 14.59 -12.29 -5.03
CA THR A 156 13.51 -11.27 -4.97
C THR A 156 14.05 -9.89 -5.32
N ASP A 157 15.27 -9.57 -4.90
CA ASP A 157 15.91 -8.26 -5.14
C ASP A 157 16.01 -7.97 -6.64
N GLU A 158 16.60 -8.88 -7.41
CA GLU A 158 16.76 -8.74 -8.86
C GLU A 158 15.41 -8.70 -9.58
N ALA A 159 14.49 -9.63 -9.25
CA ALA A 159 13.20 -9.73 -9.90
C ALA A 159 12.31 -8.51 -9.65
N PHE A 160 12.25 -8.03 -8.41
CA PHE A 160 11.42 -6.86 -8.07
C PHE A 160 12.03 -5.56 -8.60
N SER A 161 13.37 -5.43 -8.56
CA SER A 161 14.07 -4.28 -9.16
C SER A 161 13.85 -4.20 -10.67
N ALA A 162 13.80 -5.35 -11.37
CA ALA A 162 13.48 -5.38 -12.81
C ALA A 162 12.06 -4.88 -13.09
N LEU A 163 11.07 -5.24 -12.24
CA LEU A 163 9.70 -4.69 -12.35
C LEU A 163 9.69 -3.18 -12.13
N LEU A 164 10.36 -2.68 -11.09
CA LEU A 164 10.41 -1.23 -10.81
C LEU A 164 11.05 -0.47 -11.96
N LYS A 165 12.15 -1.01 -12.53
CA LYS A 165 12.80 -0.41 -13.70
C LYS A 165 11.84 -0.31 -14.89
N LYS A 166 11.09 -1.40 -15.18
CA LYS A 166 10.06 -1.39 -16.23
C LYS A 166 9.04 -0.28 -15.98
N MET A 167 8.53 -0.15 -14.74
CA MET A 167 7.57 0.91 -14.38
C MET A 167 8.15 2.31 -14.57
N PHE A 168 9.44 2.53 -14.27
CA PHE A 168 10.12 3.81 -14.53
C PHE A 168 10.29 4.10 -16.02
N ASP A 169 10.52 3.08 -16.84
CA ASP A 169 10.71 3.22 -18.29
C ASP A 169 9.39 3.58 -18.99
N GLU A 170 8.25 3.19 -18.39
CA GLU A 170 6.89 3.46 -18.90
C GLU A 170 6.30 4.81 -18.41
N LEU A 171 7.02 5.59 -17.57
CA LEU A 171 6.69 6.98 -17.22
C LEU A 171 7.09 7.94 -18.38
#